data_1998fffe43b417598d5239f3aa4cf124
#
_entry.id   1998fffe43b417598d5239f3aa4cf124
#
_cell.length_a   1.000
_cell.length_b   1.000
_cell.length_c   1.000
_cell.angle_alpha   90.00
_cell.angle_beta   90.00
_cell.angle_gamma   90.00
#
_symmetry.space_group_name_H-M   'P 1'
#
loop_
_entity.id
_entity.type
_entity.pdbx_description
1 polymer ?
#
loop_
_entity_poly.entity_id
_entity_poly.type
_entity_poly.pdbx_seq_one_letter_code
_entity_poly.pdbx_strand_id
1 'polypeptide(L)'
;MKCSILSALVIFAVSNSGFAKSLNVYGDVQVTDIQPTSSFIWERENKKSPLYPIELARSGIVGCAVMSFDISESGKAENIEVVKSVPQKSLGKYSSQILKKWNWIPTSATNAMTSEKRTIRLDFCIGDESTEQSQNACKQQTQLVCG
;
A
#
# COMPACT_ATOMS: atom_id res chain seq x y z
N MET A 1 65.32 44.00 23.92
CA MET A 1 64.09 43.41 24.52
C MET A 1 63.15 43.10 23.37
N LYS A 2 62.98 41.82 23.07
CA LYS A 2 62.10 41.35 21.96
C LYS A 2 60.84 40.76 22.61
N CYS A 3 59.70 41.41 22.48
CA CYS A 3 58.40 40.86 22.87
C CYS A 3 57.86 40.06 21.69
N SER A 4 57.82 38.74 21.84
CA SER A 4 57.14 37.85 20.91
C SER A 4 55.67 37.72 21.38
N ILE A 5 54.76 38.17 20.51
CA ILE A 5 53.30 37.99 20.68
C ILE A 5 52.92 36.70 19.96
N LEU A 6 52.60 35.65 20.73
CA LEU A 6 51.98 34.43 20.20
C LEU A 6 50.47 34.69 20.00
N SER A 7 50.06 34.80 18.73
CA SER A 7 48.64 34.81 18.40
C SER A 7 48.13 33.37 18.38
N ALA A 8 47.30 33.03 19.36
CA ALA A 8 46.56 31.75 19.36
C ALA A 8 45.35 31.86 18.43
N LEU A 9 45.40 31.08 17.33
CA LEU A 9 44.30 30.94 16.39
C LEU A 9 43.27 29.95 16.98
N VAL A 10 42.16 30.44 17.46
CA VAL A 10 41.04 29.58 17.93
C VAL A 10 40.20 29.22 16.71
N ILE A 11 40.33 27.97 16.27
CA ILE A 11 39.49 27.42 15.22
C ILE A 11 38.18 26.95 15.84
N PHE A 12 37.09 27.70 15.62
CA PHE A 12 35.74 27.25 15.95
C PHE A 12 35.30 26.21 14.92
N ALA A 13 35.31 24.94 15.29
CA ALA A 13 34.67 23.88 14.53
C ALA A 13 33.16 24.03 14.69
N VAL A 14 32.50 24.56 13.68
CA VAL A 14 31.02 24.58 13.58
C VAL A 14 30.57 23.17 13.23
N SER A 15 30.17 22.40 14.22
CA SER A 15 29.52 21.09 14.01
C SER A 15 28.11 21.32 13.48
N ASN A 16 27.93 21.23 12.16
CA ASN A 16 26.61 21.15 11.54
C ASN A 16 26.00 19.79 11.86
N SER A 17 25.27 19.72 12.96
CA SER A 17 24.37 18.60 13.25
C SER A 17 23.19 18.68 12.29
N GLY A 18 23.34 18.06 11.12
CA GLY A 18 22.25 17.88 10.19
C GLY A 18 21.22 16.97 10.85
N PHE A 19 20.13 17.54 11.33
CA PHE A 19 18.94 16.78 11.71
C PHE A 19 18.38 16.14 10.45
N ALA A 20 18.64 14.84 10.26
CA ALA A 20 17.95 14.05 9.27
C ALA A 20 16.47 14.02 9.68
N LYS A 21 15.63 14.83 9.02
CA LYS A 21 14.19 14.80 9.19
C LYS A 21 13.71 13.43 8.72
N SER A 22 13.24 12.60 9.63
CA SER A 22 12.61 11.33 9.30
C SER A 22 11.38 11.65 8.43
N LEU A 23 11.44 11.24 7.17
CA LEU A 23 10.28 11.35 6.26
C LEU A 23 9.29 10.28 6.67
N ASN A 24 8.25 10.67 7.38
CA ASN A 24 7.09 9.81 7.59
C ASN A 24 6.25 9.79 6.32
N VAL A 25 6.08 8.62 5.72
CA VAL A 25 5.20 8.42 4.57
C VAL A 25 3.89 7.84 5.06
N TYR A 26 2.82 8.56 4.86
CA TYR A 26 1.46 8.11 5.19
C TYR A 26 0.85 7.44 3.96
N GLY A 27 1.01 6.12 3.87
CA GLY A 27 0.44 5.31 2.80
C GLY A 27 -0.83 4.60 3.23
N ASP A 28 -1.83 4.52 2.33
CA ASP A 28 -3.04 3.72 2.50
C ASP A 28 -3.27 2.85 1.27
N VAL A 29 -3.83 1.66 1.49
CA VAL A 29 -4.24 0.75 0.41
C VAL A 29 -5.72 0.49 0.56
N GLN A 30 -6.53 1.08 -0.30
CA GLN A 30 -7.96 0.84 -0.33
C GLN A 30 -8.28 -0.36 -1.22
N VAL A 31 -9.14 -1.24 -0.72
CA VAL A 31 -9.61 -2.43 -1.44
C VAL A 31 -11.08 -2.26 -1.79
N THR A 32 -11.43 -2.44 -3.06
CA THR A 32 -12.78 -2.31 -3.55
C THR A 32 -13.15 -3.52 -4.40
N ASP A 33 -14.28 -4.15 -4.09
CA ASP A 33 -14.85 -5.18 -4.96
C ASP A 33 -15.44 -4.53 -6.22
N ILE A 34 -15.03 -5.00 -7.41
CA ILE A 34 -15.50 -4.42 -8.68
C ILE A 34 -16.87 -4.92 -9.06
N GLN A 35 -17.17 -6.16 -8.74
CA GLN A 35 -18.48 -6.75 -9.02
C GLN A 35 -19.35 -6.63 -7.78
N PRO A 36 -20.48 -5.90 -7.87
CA PRO A 36 -21.42 -5.84 -6.77
C PRO A 36 -22.02 -7.21 -6.57
N THR A 37 -21.83 -7.79 -5.43
CA THR A 37 -22.32 -9.12 -5.17
C THR A 37 -23.20 -9.11 -3.95
N SER A 38 -24.45 -9.20 -4.22
CA SER A 38 -25.44 -9.62 -3.23
C SER A 38 -25.28 -11.09 -2.81
N SER A 39 -24.32 -11.81 -3.38
CA SER A 39 -24.22 -13.26 -3.25
C SER A 39 -22.80 -13.81 -3.05
N PHE A 40 -21.86 -13.01 -2.53
CA PHE A 40 -20.55 -13.54 -2.16
C PHE A 40 -20.66 -14.59 -1.06
N ILE A 41 -20.11 -15.76 -1.32
CA ILE A 41 -20.05 -16.85 -0.35
C ILE A 41 -18.79 -16.81 0.51
N TRP A 42 -17.81 -16.00 0.11
CA TRP A 42 -16.57 -15.79 0.83
C TRP A 42 -16.38 -14.33 1.24
N GLU A 43 -15.88 -14.11 2.43
CA GLU A 43 -15.43 -12.78 2.89
C GLU A 43 -13.98 -12.86 3.38
N ARG A 44 -13.28 -11.74 3.30
CA ARG A 44 -11.92 -11.65 3.80
C ARG A 44 -11.93 -11.70 5.34
N GLU A 45 -11.17 -12.65 5.92
CA GLU A 45 -11.06 -12.83 7.36
C GLU A 45 -10.59 -11.56 8.08
N ASN A 46 -9.54 -10.93 7.54
CA ASN A 46 -9.05 -9.66 8.07
C ASN A 46 -9.47 -8.51 7.15
N LYS A 47 -10.39 -7.67 7.61
CA LYS A 47 -10.94 -6.52 6.85
C LYS A 47 -10.09 -5.26 6.95
N LYS A 48 -8.95 -5.28 7.69
CA LYS A 48 -8.05 -4.13 7.76
C LYS A 48 -7.42 -3.83 6.41
N SER A 49 -7.12 -2.56 6.17
CA SER A 49 -6.34 -2.15 5.00
C SER A 49 -4.99 -2.87 4.98
N PRO A 50 -4.54 -3.36 3.81
CA PRO A 50 -3.21 -3.91 3.68
C PRO A 50 -2.13 -2.87 4.01
N LEU A 51 -0.99 -3.36 4.48
CA LEU A 51 0.16 -2.47 4.67
C LEU A 51 0.67 -1.98 3.31
N TYR A 52 0.96 -0.68 3.25
CA TYR A 52 1.58 -0.09 2.07
C TYR A 52 2.98 -0.67 1.87
N PRO A 53 3.32 -1.20 0.68
CA PRO A 53 4.65 -1.76 0.44
C PRO A 53 5.72 -0.67 0.60
N ILE A 54 6.74 -0.96 1.41
CA ILE A 54 7.75 0.04 1.77
C ILE A 54 8.55 0.53 0.56
N GLU A 55 8.77 -0.32 -0.42
CA GLU A 55 9.46 0.02 -1.67
C GLU A 55 8.67 1.03 -2.50
N LEU A 56 7.34 0.85 -2.57
CA LEU A 56 6.46 1.81 -3.23
C LEU A 56 6.42 3.14 -2.47
N ALA A 57 6.35 3.07 -1.14
CA ALA A 57 6.34 4.26 -0.29
C ALA A 57 7.62 5.09 -0.45
N ARG A 58 8.79 4.44 -0.42
CA ARG A 58 10.09 5.10 -0.61
C ARG A 58 10.24 5.75 -1.99
N SER A 59 9.61 5.17 -3.00
CA SER A 59 9.65 5.69 -4.37
C SER A 59 8.50 6.65 -4.68
N GLY A 60 7.60 6.91 -3.72
CA GLY A 60 6.44 7.77 -3.92
C GLY A 60 5.46 7.23 -4.98
N ILE A 61 5.44 5.90 -5.20
CA ILE A 61 4.60 5.30 -6.23
C ILE A 61 3.18 5.14 -5.72
N VAL A 62 2.26 5.86 -6.35
CA VAL A 62 0.80 5.76 -6.16
C VAL A 62 0.14 5.23 -7.42
N GLY A 63 -1.09 4.75 -7.31
CA GLY A 63 -1.83 4.25 -8.46
C GLY A 63 -2.81 3.14 -8.10
N CYS A 64 -3.20 2.35 -9.08
CA CYS A 64 -4.19 1.29 -8.89
C CYS A 64 -3.80 -0.02 -9.59
N ALA A 65 -4.33 -1.12 -9.07
CA ALA A 65 -4.28 -2.41 -9.72
C ALA A 65 -5.64 -3.09 -9.65
N VAL A 66 -6.04 -3.69 -10.76
CA VAL A 66 -7.23 -4.56 -10.87
C VAL A 66 -6.76 -5.99 -10.95
N MET A 67 -7.25 -6.81 -10.03
CA MET A 67 -6.85 -8.20 -9.85
C MET A 67 -8.04 -9.12 -10.02
N SER A 68 -7.87 -10.20 -10.78
CA SER A 68 -8.80 -11.32 -10.86
C SER A 68 -8.17 -12.56 -10.21
N PHE A 69 -8.93 -13.33 -9.46
CA PHE A 69 -8.45 -14.54 -8.80
C PHE A 69 -9.61 -15.45 -8.42
N ASP A 70 -9.28 -16.68 -8.08
CA ASP A 70 -10.23 -17.63 -7.53
C ASP A 70 -9.99 -17.77 -6.04
N ILE A 71 -11.05 -17.80 -5.24
CA ILE A 71 -11.01 -18.21 -3.85
C ILE A 71 -11.27 -19.70 -3.82
N SER A 72 -10.30 -20.49 -3.40
CA SER A 72 -10.43 -21.95 -3.33
C SER A 72 -11.32 -22.40 -2.17
N GLU A 73 -11.75 -23.65 -2.21
CA GLU A 73 -12.52 -24.28 -1.11
C GLU A 73 -11.80 -24.25 0.25
N SER A 74 -10.48 -24.07 0.24
CA SER A 74 -9.66 -23.91 1.45
C SER A 74 -9.53 -22.44 1.91
N GLY A 75 -10.20 -21.49 1.25
CA GLY A 75 -10.15 -20.06 1.60
C GLY A 75 -8.82 -19.38 1.22
N LYS A 76 -8.18 -19.82 0.15
CA LYS A 76 -6.97 -19.21 -0.37
C LYS A 76 -7.19 -18.60 -1.75
N ALA A 77 -6.48 -17.50 -2.03
CA ALA A 77 -6.48 -16.93 -3.36
C ALA A 77 -5.56 -17.73 -4.28
N GLU A 78 -6.11 -18.21 -5.38
CA GLU A 78 -5.45 -19.00 -6.43
C GLU A 78 -5.68 -18.36 -7.80
N ASN A 79 -4.92 -18.76 -8.82
CA ASN A 79 -5.06 -18.27 -10.19
C ASN A 79 -5.08 -16.72 -10.27
N ILE A 80 -4.17 -16.08 -9.51
CA ILE A 80 -4.13 -14.63 -9.40
C ILE A 80 -3.60 -14.03 -10.69
N GLU A 81 -4.41 -13.17 -11.31
CA GLU A 81 -4.09 -12.46 -12.54
C GLU A 81 -4.13 -10.95 -12.34
N VAL A 82 -3.16 -10.23 -12.90
CA VAL A 82 -3.15 -8.77 -12.98
C VAL A 82 -3.93 -8.36 -14.22
N VAL A 83 -5.15 -7.88 -14.05
CA VAL A 83 -5.99 -7.39 -15.16
C VAL A 83 -5.50 -6.02 -15.62
N LYS A 84 -5.19 -5.12 -14.67
CA LYS A 84 -4.64 -3.79 -14.92
C LYS A 84 -3.69 -3.38 -13.80
N SER A 85 -2.72 -2.54 -14.13
CA SER A 85 -1.78 -1.97 -13.16
C SER A 85 -1.25 -0.64 -13.69
N VAL A 86 -1.51 0.45 -12.97
CA VAL A 86 -1.15 1.82 -13.35
C VAL A 86 -0.48 2.50 -12.15
N PRO A 87 0.65 3.15 -12.32
CA PRO A 87 1.33 3.48 -13.60
C PRO A 87 2.15 2.33 -14.16
N GLN A 88 2.42 1.27 -13.40
CA GLN A 88 3.34 0.22 -13.84
C GLN A 88 3.00 -1.16 -13.29
N LYS A 89 3.66 -2.17 -13.86
CA LYS A 89 3.57 -3.59 -13.44
C LYS A 89 3.90 -3.82 -11.96
N SER A 90 4.65 -2.92 -11.32
CA SER A 90 5.00 -3.01 -9.90
C SER A 90 3.78 -3.10 -8.98
N LEU A 91 2.74 -2.29 -9.21
CA LEU A 91 1.53 -2.34 -8.39
C LEU A 91 0.80 -3.68 -8.51
N GLY A 92 0.71 -4.24 -9.71
CA GLY A 92 0.17 -5.58 -9.91
C GLY A 92 0.96 -6.66 -9.16
N LYS A 93 2.30 -6.58 -9.18
CA LYS A 93 3.17 -7.50 -8.44
C LYS A 93 2.90 -7.44 -6.93
N TYR A 94 2.88 -6.24 -6.34
CA TYR A 94 2.62 -6.07 -4.91
C TYR A 94 1.19 -6.46 -4.54
N SER A 95 0.21 -6.14 -5.39
CA SER A 95 -1.17 -6.58 -5.21
C SER A 95 -1.30 -8.10 -5.17
N SER A 96 -0.59 -8.82 -6.06
CA SER A 96 -0.54 -10.28 -6.03
C SER A 96 0.06 -10.81 -4.72
N GLN A 97 1.11 -10.17 -4.20
CA GLN A 97 1.71 -10.54 -2.92
C GLN A 97 0.77 -10.30 -1.73
N ILE A 98 -0.01 -9.24 -1.78
CA ILE A 98 -1.03 -8.93 -0.77
C ILE A 98 -2.11 -10.02 -0.79
N LEU A 99 -2.65 -10.34 -1.96
CA LEU A 99 -3.70 -11.36 -2.13
C LEU A 99 -3.28 -12.74 -1.63
N LYS A 100 -2.05 -13.16 -1.90
CA LYS A 100 -1.51 -14.45 -1.44
C LYS A 100 -1.47 -14.60 0.08
N LYS A 101 -1.44 -13.50 0.81
CA LYS A 101 -1.40 -13.49 2.28
C LYS A 101 -2.79 -13.48 2.91
N TRP A 102 -3.84 -13.26 2.14
CA TRP A 102 -5.18 -13.20 2.68
C TRP A 102 -5.77 -14.59 2.90
N ASN A 103 -6.50 -14.70 3.99
CA ASN A 103 -7.40 -15.80 4.26
C ASN A 103 -8.83 -15.35 4.00
N TRP A 104 -9.60 -16.25 3.45
CA TRP A 104 -11.00 -16.06 3.17
C TRP A 104 -11.80 -17.05 4.02
N ILE A 105 -12.90 -16.60 4.57
CA ILE A 105 -13.81 -17.40 5.38
C ILE A 105 -15.21 -17.38 4.75
N PRO A 106 -15.99 -18.45 4.88
CA PRO A 106 -17.36 -18.46 4.40
C PRO A 106 -18.17 -17.35 5.05
N THR A 107 -19.04 -16.70 4.27
CA THR A 107 -20.02 -15.78 4.83
C THR A 107 -21.04 -16.56 5.66
N SER A 108 -21.65 -15.91 6.65
CA SER A 108 -22.69 -16.55 7.51
C SER A 108 -23.93 -17.03 6.74
N ALA A 109 -24.07 -16.63 5.48
CA ALA A 109 -25.22 -16.97 4.63
C ALA A 109 -25.10 -18.32 3.94
N THR A 110 -23.94 -19.01 4.00
CA THR A 110 -23.74 -20.26 3.27
C THR A 110 -22.85 -21.24 4.02
N ASN A 111 -23.21 -22.53 3.94
CA ASN A 111 -22.39 -23.64 4.40
C ASN A 111 -21.64 -24.33 3.25
N ALA A 112 -21.84 -23.89 2.01
CA ALA A 112 -21.22 -24.52 0.83
C ALA A 112 -19.84 -23.91 0.57
N MET A 113 -18.80 -24.68 0.81
CA MET A 113 -17.43 -24.33 0.48
C MET A 113 -17.14 -24.70 -0.97
N THR A 114 -17.59 -23.86 -1.91
CA THR A 114 -17.23 -23.96 -3.32
C THR A 114 -16.29 -22.84 -3.70
N SER A 115 -15.48 -23.03 -4.74
CA SER A 115 -14.61 -21.96 -5.22
C SER A 115 -15.43 -20.79 -5.77
N GLU A 116 -14.90 -19.58 -5.63
CA GLU A 116 -15.54 -18.35 -6.10
C GLU A 116 -14.56 -17.48 -6.86
N LYS A 117 -14.93 -17.05 -8.06
CA LYS A 117 -14.13 -16.08 -8.81
C LYS A 117 -14.40 -14.68 -8.31
N ARG A 118 -13.34 -13.92 -8.07
CA ARG A 118 -13.41 -12.57 -7.54
C ARG A 118 -12.57 -11.60 -8.39
N THR A 119 -13.06 -10.39 -8.56
CA THR A 119 -12.30 -9.28 -9.12
C THR A 119 -12.33 -8.12 -8.14
N ILE A 120 -11.15 -7.60 -7.80
CA ILE A 120 -11.01 -6.48 -6.89
C ILE A 120 -10.10 -5.40 -7.49
N ARG A 121 -10.23 -4.21 -6.97
CA ARG A 121 -9.32 -3.10 -7.21
C ARG A 121 -8.59 -2.75 -5.92
N LEU A 122 -7.29 -2.54 -6.02
CA LEU A 122 -6.46 -1.96 -4.97
C LEU A 122 -6.00 -0.59 -5.42
N ASP A 123 -6.25 0.41 -4.59
CA ASP A 123 -5.79 1.78 -4.77
C ASP A 123 -4.70 2.08 -3.75
N PHE A 124 -3.54 2.49 -4.25
CA PHE A 124 -2.35 2.82 -3.46
C PHE A 124 -2.19 4.33 -3.42
N CYS A 125 -2.31 4.93 -2.25
CA CYS A 125 -2.35 6.38 -2.08
C CYS A 125 -1.39 6.83 -0.98
N ILE A 126 -0.81 8.01 -1.15
CA ILE A 126 0.08 8.63 -0.17
C ILE A 126 -0.51 9.97 0.23
N GLY A 127 -0.56 10.23 1.54
CA GLY A 127 -0.87 11.53 2.11
C GLY A 127 0.41 12.22 2.55
N ASP A 128 0.44 13.55 2.47
CA ASP A 128 1.63 14.34 2.79
C ASP A 128 1.86 14.47 4.30
N GLU A 129 0.79 14.57 5.10
CA GLU A 129 0.89 14.93 6.51
C GLU A 129 0.20 13.93 7.45
N SER A 130 -0.75 13.13 6.96
CA SER A 130 -1.53 12.23 7.80
C SER A 130 -2.11 11.02 7.06
N THR A 131 -2.47 9.99 7.83
CA THR A 131 -3.21 8.83 7.31
C THR A 131 -4.58 9.22 6.75
N GLU A 132 -5.24 10.22 7.34
CA GLU A 132 -6.53 10.71 6.86
C GLU A 132 -6.42 11.32 5.46
N GLN A 133 -5.35 12.04 5.17
CA GLN A 133 -5.10 12.56 3.83
C GLN A 133 -4.88 11.43 2.81
N SER A 134 -4.14 10.39 3.16
CA SER A 134 -3.96 9.23 2.27
C SER A 134 -5.27 8.51 2.00
N GLN A 135 -6.13 8.33 3.00
CA GLN A 135 -7.46 7.76 2.84
C GLN A 135 -8.37 8.61 1.95
N ASN A 136 -8.34 9.93 2.11
CA ASN A 136 -9.10 10.85 1.26
C ASN A 136 -8.59 10.84 -0.18
N ALA A 137 -7.27 10.78 -0.39
CA ALA A 137 -6.67 10.61 -1.71
C ALA A 137 -7.14 9.30 -2.37
N CYS A 138 -7.21 8.20 -1.61
CA CYS A 138 -7.74 6.94 -2.11
C CYS A 138 -9.22 7.03 -2.49
N LYS A 139 -10.06 7.67 -1.68
CA LYS A 139 -11.47 7.88 -2.02
C LYS A 139 -11.65 8.63 -3.34
N GLN A 140 -10.82 9.64 -3.60
CA GLN A 140 -10.83 10.37 -4.87
C GLN A 140 -10.32 9.49 -6.02
N GLN A 141 -9.24 8.75 -5.81
CA GLN A 141 -8.65 7.89 -6.82
C GLN A 141 -9.60 6.78 -7.28
N THR A 142 -10.40 6.21 -6.37
CA THR A 142 -11.39 5.16 -6.72
C THR A 142 -12.47 5.64 -7.68
N GLN A 143 -12.68 6.95 -7.82
CA GLN A 143 -13.62 7.53 -8.79
C GLN A 143 -13.02 7.62 -10.21
N LEU A 144 -11.72 7.43 -10.34
CA LEU A 144 -11.03 7.46 -11.63
C LEU A 144 -10.94 6.06 -12.22
N VAL A 145 -10.90 5.99 -13.55
CA VAL A 145 -10.67 4.71 -14.23
C VAL A 145 -9.25 4.23 -13.93
N CYS A 146 -9.10 2.95 -13.58
CA CYS A 146 -7.80 2.33 -13.42
C CYS A 146 -7.25 1.90 -14.80
N GLY A 147 -6.58 2.83 -15.47
CA GLY A 147 -5.95 2.60 -16.77
C GLY A 147 -6.82 2.86 -17.96
#